data_56d85c89cf4f896aaf0e2b04ca813dcf
#
_entry.id   56d85c89cf4f896aaf0e2b04ca813dcf
#
_cell.length_a   1.000
_cell.length_b   1.000
_cell.length_c   1.000
_cell.angle_alpha   90.00
_cell.angle_beta   90.00
_cell.angle_gamma   90.00
#
_symmetry.space_group_name_H-M   'P 1'
#
loop_
_entity.id
_entity.type
_entity.pdbx_description
1 polymer ?
#
loop_
_entity_poly.entity_id
_entity_poly.type
_entity_poly.pdbx_seq_one_letter_code
_entity_poly.pdbx_strand_id
1 'polypeptide(L)'
;ELSTQKISKLKSFKLLVKDKSTTKVSLGIVVLTSVQNFGYYGIMIWMPNFLSKQLGFSLTKSGLWTAVTVCGMMAGIWIFGRLADRIGRKPSFLLFQLGAVISIITYSQLTDPTAMLVAGAFLGMFVNGMMGGYGALMAEAYPTEARATAQNVLFNLGRAVGGFGPVVVGAIVSAYSFSIAIAFLAVIYVIDMVATVFLVPELKGKELS
;
A
#
# COMPACT_ATOMS: atom_id res chain seq x y z
N GLU A 1 9.40 -6.27 36.61
CA GLU A 1 8.55 -5.60 35.58
C GLU A 1 9.06 -5.82 34.16
N LEU A 2 10.35 -5.63 33.87
CA LEU A 2 10.96 -5.83 32.54
C LEU A 2 10.85 -7.28 32.04
N SER A 3 10.98 -8.28 32.90
CA SER A 3 10.84 -9.69 32.55
C SER A 3 9.41 -10.04 32.18
N THR A 4 8.43 -9.57 32.92
CA THR A 4 7.01 -9.78 32.68
C THR A 4 6.55 -9.13 31.36
N GLN A 5 7.04 -7.94 31.08
CA GLN A 5 6.77 -7.22 29.83
C GLN A 5 7.38 -7.94 28.60
N LYS A 6 8.57 -8.52 28.76
CA LYS A 6 9.24 -9.29 27.69
C LYS A 6 8.51 -10.60 27.39
N ILE A 7 8.01 -11.29 28.42
CA ILE A 7 7.21 -12.51 28.29
C ILE A 7 5.86 -12.20 27.62
N SER A 8 5.22 -11.09 27.99
CA SER A 8 3.95 -10.62 27.38
C SER A 8 4.14 -10.33 25.88
N LYS A 9 5.21 -9.63 25.49
CA LYS A 9 5.52 -9.32 24.07
C LYS A 9 5.80 -10.58 23.26
N LEU A 10 6.54 -11.53 23.81
CA LEU A 10 6.83 -12.80 23.13
C LEU A 10 5.56 -13.64 22.92
N LYS A 11 4.65 -13.62 23.91
CA LYS A 11 3.34 -14.28 23.82
C LYS A 11 2.49 -13.66 22.72
N SER A 12 2.40 -12.32 22.65
CA SER A 12 1.67 -11.60 21.61
C SER A 12 2.24 -11.87 20.22
N PHE A 13 3.58 -11.96 20.09
CA PHE A 13 4.22 -12.32 18.83
C PHE A 13 3.86 -13.73 18.36
N LYS A 14 3.85 -14.71 19.29
CA LYS A 14 3.43 -16.08 18.97
C LYS A 14 1.98 -16.17 18.48
N LEU A 15 1.11 -15.25 18.91
CA LEU A 15 -0.27 -15.21 18.46
C LEU A 15 -0.41 -14.86 16.97
N LEU A 16 0.58 -14.21 16.36
CA LEU A 16 0.58 -13.90 14.92
C LEU A 16 0.80 -15.15 14.05
N VAL A 17 1.38 -16.18 14.61
CA VAL A 17 1.69 -17.45 13.94
C VAL A 17 1.16 -18.66 14.73
N LYS A 18 0.10 -18.47 15.49
CA LYS A 18 -0.47 -19.46 16.41
C LYS A 18 -0.88 -20.76 15.72
N ASP A 19 -1.48 -20.63 14.56
CA ASP A 19 -1.98 -21.74 13.77
C ASP A 19 -1.83 -21.45 12.26
N LYS A 20 -2.08 -22.44 11.43
CA LYS A 20 -1.93 -22.33 9.97
C LYS A 20 -2.83 -21.25 9.36
N SER A 21 -4.03 -21.04 9.89
CA SER A 21 -4.95 -20.02 9.42
C SER A 21 -4.45 -18.62 9.74
N THR A 22 -4.05 -18.37 10.98
CA THR A 22 -3.49 -17.08 11.43
C THR A 22 -2.18 -16.75 10.72
N THR A 23 -1.30 -17.74 10.54
CA THR A 23 -0.04 -17.56 9.78
C THR A 23 -0.31 -17.15 8.35
N LYS A 24 -1.33 -17.75 7.70
CA LYS A 24 -1.75 -17.40 6.35
C LYS A 24 -2.21 -15.93 6.25
N VAL A 25 -3.01 -15.48 7.22
CA VAL A 25 -3.47 -14.10 7.30
C VAL A 25 -2.30 -13.15 7.54
N SER A 26 -1.41 -13.48 8.46
CA SER A 26 -0.19 -12.68 8.74
C SER A 26 0.69 -12.54 7.50
N LEU A 27 0.89 -13.61 6.75
CA LEU A 27 1.63 -13.59 5.49
C LEU A 27 0.93 -12.68 4.46
N GLY A 28 -0.38 -12.80 4.33
CA GLY A 28 -1.18 -11.93 3.47
C GLY A 28 -1.00 -10.45 3.80
N ILE A 29 -1.10 -10.10 5.08
CA ILE A 29 -0.92 -8.72 5.54
C ILE A 29 0.51 -8.22 5.26
N VAL A 30 1.54 -9.04 5.45
CA VAL A 30 2.92 -8.67 5.11
C VAL A 30 3.07 -8.41 3.61
N VAL A 31 2.47 -9.22 2.76
CA VAL A 31 2.49 -9.00 1.30
C VAL A 31 1.78 -7.68 0.97
N LEU A 32 0.57 -7.46 1.47
CA LEU A 32 -0.20 -6.24 1.22
C LEU A 32 0.56 -4.99 1.67
N THR A 33 1.10 -5.00 2.88
CA THR A 33 1.85 -3.85 3.41
C THR A 33 3.19 -3.64 2.71
N SER A 34 3.82 -4.72 2.22
CA SER A 34 5.04 -4.64 1.40
C SER A 34 4.78 -3.96 0.06
N VAL A 35 3.73 -4.38 -0.65
CA VAL A 35 3.33 -3.78 -1.92
C VAL A 35 2.91 -2.32 -1.72
N GLN A 36 2.12 -2.04 -0.69
CA GLN A 36 1.71 -0.67 -0.34
C GLN A 36 2.90 0.26 -0.15
N ASN A 37 3.87 -0.14 0.67
CA ASN A 37 5.04 0.70 0.93
C ASN A 37 5.98 0.77 -0.28
N PHE A 38 6.13 -0.33 -1.01
CA PHE A 38 6.94 -0.37 -2.23
C PHE A 38 6.38 0.59 -3.29
N GLY A 39 5.07 0.54 -3.55
CA GLY A 39 4.40 1.45 -4.48
C GLY A 39 4.47 2.91 -4.02
N TYR A 40 4.20 3.17 -2.74
CA TYR A 40 4.29 4.51 -2.17
C TYR A 40 5.69 5.12 -2.34
N TYR A 41 6.72 4.44 -1.87
CA TYR A 41 8.09 4.96 -1.96
C TYR A 41 8.59 5.01 -3.39
N GLY A 42 8.27 4.00 -4.21
CA GLY A 42 8.64 3.97 -5.62
C GLY A 42 8.05 5.14 -6.42
N ILE A 43 6.81 5.51 -6.15
CA ILE A 43 6.13 6.61 -6.83
C ILE A 43 6.53 7.97 -6.22
N MET A 44 6.33 8.12 -4.91
CA MET A 44 6.46 9.44 -4.27
C MET A 44 7.90 9.97 -4.23
N ILE A 45 8.89 9.10 -4.20
CA ILE A 45 10.30 9.52 -4.22
C ILE A 45 10.78 9.80 -5.65
N TRP A 46 10.41 8.93 -6.60
CA TRP A 46 10.91 9.03 -7.97
C TRP A 46 10.16 10.03 -8.84
N MET A 47 8.86 10.15 -8.67
CA MET A 47 8.02 10.95 -9.56
C MET A 47 8.40 12.43 -9.60
N PRO A 48 8.61 13.14 -8.48
CA PRO A 48 8.99 14.55 -8.54
C PRO A 48 10.32 14.77 -9.29
N ASN A 49 11.26 13.86 -9.09
CA ASN A 49 12.57 13.93 -9.72
C ASN A 49 12.48 13.64 -11.24
N PHE A 50 11.66 12.68 -11.63
CA PHE A 50 11.38 12.36 -13.02
C PHE A 50 10.69 13.54 -13.73
N LEU A 51 9.63 14.09 -13.14
CA LEU A 51 8.90 15.25 -13.70
C LEU A 51 9.82 16.43 -13.94
N SER A 52 10.72 16.71 -12.99
CA SER A 52 11.67 17.81 -13.11
C SER A 52 12.76 17.55 -14.14
N LYS A 53 13.41 16.39 -14.10
CA LYS A 53 14.59 16.10 -14.93
C LYS A 53 14.26 15.68 -16.35
N GLN A 54 13.18 14.92 -16.54
CA GLN A 54 12.85 14.34 -17.85
C GLN A 54 11.78 15.11 -18.61
N LEU A 55 10.83 15.72 -17.91
CA LEU A 55 9.75 16.50 -18.53
C LEU A 55 9.95 18.03 -18.37
N GLY A 56 11.05 18.44 -17.75
CA GLY A 56 11.37 19.87 -17.58
C GLY A 56 10.39 20.62 -16.68
N PHE A 57 9.70 19.92 -15.78
CA PHE A 57 8.83 20.59 -14.82
C PHE A 57 9.65 21.49 -13.91
N SER A 58 9.18 22.72 -13.68
CA SER A 58 9.73 23.57 -12.63
C SER A 58 9.53 22.92 -11.25
N LEU A 59 10.32 23.34 -10.27
CA LEU A 59 10.14 22.92 -8.87
C LEU A 59 8.70 23.17 -8.39
N THR A 60 8.10 24.30 -8.80
CA THR A 60 6.70 24.63 -8.48
C THR A 60 5.72 23.63 -9.07
N LYS A 61 5.88 23.23 -10.35
CA LYS A 61 5.01 22.24 -10.99
C LYS A 61 5.17 20.84 -10.39
N SER A 62 6.39 20.45 -10.05
CA SER A 62 6.64 19.17 -9.36
C SER A 62 6.06 19.17 -7.95
N GLY A 63 6.13 20.28 -7.23
CA GLY A 63 5.47 20.48 -5.95
C GLY A 63 3.94 20.45 -6.05
N LEU A 64 3.37 21.07 -7.09
CA LEU A 64 1.93 21.01 -7.36
C LEU A 64 1.47 19.58 -7.64
N TRP A 65 2.23 18.80 -8.42
CA TRP A 65 1.93 17.40 -8.64
C TRP A 65 1.88 16.62 -7.32
N THR A 66 2.86 16.82 -6.46
CA THR A 66 2.90 16.19 -5.13
C THR A 66 1.69 16.58 -4.30
N ALA A 67 1.33 17.85 -4.25
CA ALA A 67 0.17 18.33 -3.52
C ALA A 67 -1.14 17.70 -4.02
N VAL A 68 -1.35 17.67 -5.34
CA VAL A 68 -2.54 17.06 -5.96
C VAL A 68 -2.60 15.55 -5.68
N THR A 69 -1.46 14.86 -5.75
CA THR A 69 -1.38 13.42 -5.43
C THR A 69 -1.70 13.16 -3.96
N VAL A 70 -1.22 13.99 -3.05
CA VAL A 70 -1.54 13.90 -1.61
C VAL A 70 -3.02 14.18 -1.35
N CYS A 71 -3.63 15.17 -2.03
CA CYS A 71 -5.08 15.40 -1.95
C CYS A 71 -5.86 14.16 -2.43
N GLY A 72 -5.44 13.55 -3.52
CA GLY A 72 -5.99 12.27 -4.00
C GLY A 72 -5.87 11.16 -2.96
N MET A 73 -4.71 11.02 -2.32
CA MET A 73 -4.48 10.07 -1.23
C MET A 73 -5.44 10.29 -0.07
N MET A 74 -5.62 11.52 0.39
CA MET A 74 -6.54 11.85 1.49
C MET A 74 -7.98 11.49 1.14
N ALA A 75 -8.44 11.85 -0.07
CA ALA A 75 -9.74 11.45 -0.58
C ALA A 75 -9.88 9.93 -0.65
N GLY A 76 -8.84 9.23 -1.11
CA GLY A 76 -8.80 7.78 -1.20
C GLY A 76 -8.94 7.10 0.15
N ILE A 77 -8.22 7.55 1.18
CA ILE A 77 -8.31 7.02 2.55
C ILE A 77 -9.75 7.16 3.08
N TRP A 78 -10.37 8.30 2.87
CA TRP A 78 -11.73 8.56 3.29
C TRP A 78 -12.78 7.71 2.54
N ILE A 79 -12.65 7.60 1.21
CA ILE A 79 -13.49 6.74 0.37
C ILE A 79 -13.30 5.27 0.76
N PHE A 80 -12.07 4.82 0.92
CA PHE A 80 -11.76 3.45 1.31
C PHE A 80 -12.43 3.09 2.64
N GLY A 81 -12.31 3.93 3.66
CA GLY A 81 -12.93 3.69 4.97
C GLY A 81 -14.43 3.46 4.86
N ARG A 82 -15.14 4.38 4.18
CA ARG A 82 -16.59 4.24 3.95
C ARG A 82 -16.96 3.00 3.15
N LEU A 83 -16.17 2.70 2.14
CA LEU A 83 -16.40 1.54 1.28
C LEU A 83 -16.19 0.25 2.06
N ALA A 84 -15.11 0.18 2.84
CA ALA A 84 -14.79 -0.97 3.67
C ALA A 84 -15.85 -1.27 4.73
N ASP A 85 -16.51 -0.23 5.26
CA ASP A 85 -17.63 -0.42 6.18
C ASP A 85 -18.91 -0.90 5.46
N ARG A 86 -19.09 -0.53 4.19
CA ARG A 86 -20.29 -0.89 3.42
C ARG A 86 -20.20 -2.27 2.77
N ILE A 87 -19.12 -2.55 2.06
CA ILE A 87 -19.00 -3.79 1.26
C ILE A 87 -18.04 -4.82 1.87
N GLY A 88 -17.29 -4.45 2.92
CA GLY A 88 -16.30 -5.32 3.57
C GLY A 88 -14.86 -4.94 3.26
N ARG A 89 -13.94 -5.50 4.04
CA ARG A 89 -12.51 -5.16 3.95
C ARG A 89 -11.89 -5.72 2.67
N LYS A 90 -12.08 -7.01 2.42
CA LYS A 90 -11.50 -7.71 1.27
C LYS A 90 -11.96 -7.15 -0.09
N PRO A 91 -13.27 -6.95 -0.36
CA PRO A 91 -13.72 -6.34 -1.61
C PRO A 91 -13.18 -4.93 -1.81
N SER A 92 -13.05 -4.14 -0.74
CA SER A 92 -12.52 -2.78 -0.81
C SER A 92 -11.04 -2.76 -1.18
N PHE A 93 -10.24 -3.65 -0.61
CA PHE A 93 -8.84 -3.82 -1.03
C PHE A 93 -8.75 -4.21 -2.51
N LEU A 94 -9.51 -5.21 -2.95
CA LEU A 94 -9.50 -5.66 -4.35
C LEU A 94 -9.90 -4.55 -5.32
N LEU A 95 -10.90 -3.74 -4.98
CA LEU A 95 -11.35 -2.63 -5.81
C LEU A 95 -10.27 -1.55 -5.92
N PHE A 96 -9.62 -1.20 -4.81
CA PHE A 96 -8.56 -0.21 -4.82
C PHE A 96 -7.28 -0.73 -5.49
N GLN A 97 -6.94 -2.00 -5.32
CA GLN A 97 -5.84 -2.65 -6.02
C GLN A 97 -6.07 -2.67 -7.53
N LEU A 98 -7.27 -3.00 -7.97
CA LEU A 98 -7.64 -2.93 -9.39
C LEU A 98 -7.56 -1.48 -9.91
N GLY A 99 -8.08 -0.52 -9.16
CA GLY A 99 -7.97 0.90 -9.47
C GLY A 99 -6.51 1.35 -9.53
N ALA A 100 -5.63 0.85 -8.64
CA ALA A 100 -4.20 1.11 -8.67
C ALA A 100 -3.55 0.57 -9.95
N VAL A 101 -3.84 -0.68 -10.34
CA VAL A 101 -3.34 -1.28 -11.60
C VAL A 101 -3.73 -0.44 -12.80
N ILE A 102 -5.01 -0.09 -12.91
CA ILE A 102 -5.53 0.72 -14.03
C ILE A 102 -4.87 2.12 -14.03
N SER A 103 -4.81 2.78 -12.88
CA SER A 103 -4.21 4.12 -12.75
C SER A 103 -2.72 4.10 -13.10
N ILE A 104 -1.97 3.09 -12.65
CA ILE A 104 -0.55 2.94 -12.93
C ILE A 104 -0.31 2.71 -14.42
N ILE A 105 -1.05 1.80 -15.05
CA ILE A 105 -0.92 1.53 -16.49
C ILE A 105 -1.26 2.78 -17.30
N THR A 106 -2.36 3.46 -16.98
CA THR A 106 -2.74 4.71 -17.64
C THR A 106 -1.65 5.76 -17.46
N TYR A 107 -1.16 5.94 -16.23
CA TYR A 107 -0.12 6.91 -15.92
C TYR A 107 1.18 6.65 -16.69
N SER A 108 1.57 5.39 -16.87
CA SER A 108 2.79 5.00 -17.60
C SER A 108 2.79 5.40 -19.09
N GLN A 109 1.61 5.68 -19.65
CA GLN A 109 1.44 6.08 -21.05
C GLN A 109 1.32 7.59 -21.24
N LEU A 110 1.16 8.35 -20.15
CA LEU A 110 0.98 9.80 -20.24
C LEU A 110 2.30 10.53 -20.41
N THR A 111 2.27 11.54 -21.29
CA THR A 111 3.38 12.47 -21.52
C THR A 111 2.95 13.92 -21.36
N ASP A 112 1.65 14.22 -21.47
CA ASP A 112 1.12 15.57 -21.28
C ASP A 112 1.16 15.97 -19.79
N PRO A 113 1.78 17.11 -19.45
CA PRO A 113 1.91 17.58 -18.07
C PRO A 113 0.58 17.75 -17.33
N THR A 114 -0.44 18.25 -18.02
CA THR A 114 -1.76 18.48 -17.41
C THR A 114 -2.48 17.16 -17.13
N ALA A 115 -2.44 16.25 -18.10
CA ALA A 115 -2.99 14.91 -17.92
C ALA A 115 -2.29 14.14 -16.77
N MET A 116 -0.96 14.27 -16.65
CA MET A 116 -0.18 13.68 -15.55
C MET A 116 -0.54 14.27 -14.19
N LEU A 117 -0.85 15.56 -14.12
CA LEU A 117 -1.30 16.20 -12.89
C LEU A 117 -2.64 15.62 -12.42
N VAL A 118 -3.63 15.54 -13.31
CA VAL A 118 -4.95 14.98 -13.00
C VAL A 118 -4.87 13.50 -12.68
N ALA A 119 -4.14 12.75 -13.50
CA ALA A 119 -3.93 11.32 -13.25
C ALA A 119 -3.17 11.03 -11.95
N GLY A 120 -2.31 11.96 -11.51
CA GLY A 120 -1.62 11.89 -10.22
C GLY A 120 -2.58 11.86 -9.03
N ALA A 121 -3.71 12.59 -9.10
CA ALA A 121 -4.74 12.54 -8.07
C ALA A 121 -5.38 11.14 -7.96
N PHE A 122 -5.72 10.52 -9.08
CA PHE A 122 -6.26 9.14 -9.11
C PHE A 122 -5.22 8.11 -8.69
N LEU A 123 -3.97 8.29 -9.12
CA LEU A 123 -2.85 7.45 -8.68
C LEU A 123 -2.70 7.49 -7.16
N GLY A 124 -2.68 8.70 -6.57
CA GLY A 124 -2.64 8.88 -5.12
C GLY A 124 -3.84 8.24 -4.43
N MET A 125 -5.04 8.43 -4.98
CA MET A 125 -6.27 7.90 -4.43
C MET A 125 -6.27 6.37 -4.34
N PHE A 126 -5.97 5.67 -5.41
CA PHE A 126 -6.02 4.22 -5.44
C PHE A 126 -4.80 3.55 -4.81
N VAL A 127 -3.59 4.04 -5.09
CA VAL A 127 -2.34 3.46 -4.56
C VAL A 127 -2.25 3.68 -3.05
N ASN A 128 -2.56 4.86 -2.56
CA ASN A 128 -2.36 5.22 -1.15
C ASN A 128 -3.64 5.20 -0.32
N GLY A 129 -4.83 5.18 -0.93
CA GLY A 129 -6.10 5.14 -0.21
C GLY A 129 -6.26 3.90 0.67
N MET A 130 -5.67 2.77 0.27
CA MET A 130 -5.66 1.54 1.05
C MET A 130 -4.98 1.66 2.42
N MET A 131 -4.13 2.68 2.64
CA MET A 131 -3.51 2.92 3.95
C MET A 131 -4.53 3.08 5.07
N GLY A 132 -5.73 3.58 4.77
CA GLY A 132 -6.83 3.67 5.73
C GLY A 132 -7.41 2.32 6.18
N GLY A 133 -7.13 1.24 5.46
CA GLY A 133 -7.70 -0.09 5.71
C GLY A 133 -6.84 -1.01 6.58
N TYR A 134 -5.53 -0.83 6.60
CA TYR A 134 -4.62 -1.80 7.27
C TYR A 134 -4.82 -1.86 8.78
N GLY A 135 -5.07 -0.72 9.42
CA GLY A 135 -5.34 -0.67 10.86
C GLY A 135 -6.58 -1.47 11.23
N ALA A 136 -7.69 -1.24 10.51
CA ALA A 136 -8.94 -1.96 10.72
C ALA A 136 -8.80 -3.46 10.40
N LEU A 137 -8.16 -3.79 9.27
CA LEU A 137 -7.90 -5.18 8.90
C LEU A 137 -7.15 -5.95 10.00
N MET A 138 -6.10 -5.37 10.54
CA MET A 138 -5.33 -6.00 11.61
C MET A 138 -6.07 -6.01 12.95
N ALA A 139 -6.89 -4.98 13.23
CA ALA A 139 -7.70 -4.97 14.45
C ALA A 139 -8.78 -6.07 14.45
N GLU A 140 -9.33 -6.38 13.29
CA GLU A 140 -10.35 -7.42 13.12
C GLU A 140 -9.75 -8.84 12.96
N ALA A 141 -8.51 -8.93 12.44
CA ALA A 141 -7.85 -10.22 12.20
C ALA A 141 -7.27 -10.85 13.48
N TYR A 142 -6.93 -10.04 14.47
CA TYR A 142 -6.22 -10.51 15.67
C TYR A 142 -6.96 -10.17 16.96
N PRO A 143 -6.82 -11.03 18.01
CA PRO A 143 -7.37 -10.75 19.33
C PRO A 143 -6.71 -9.48 19.92
N THR A 144 -7.41 -8.83 20.86
CA THR A 144 -6.99 -7.57 21.47
C THR A 144 -5.54 -7.58 21.96
N GLU A 145 -5.10 -8.67 22.57
CA GLU A 145 -3.73 -8.84 23.09
C GLU A 145 -2.63 -8.81 21.99
N ALA A 146 -2.97 -9.17 20.75
CA ALA A 146 -2.03 -9.24 19.64
C ALA A 146 -2.13 -8.06 18.67
N ARG A 147 -3.20 -7.25 18.72
CA ARG A 147 -3.45 -6.15 17.74
C ARG A 147 -2.30 -5.17 17.62
N ALA A 148 -1.83 -4.64 18.74
CA ALA A 148 -0.73 -3.68 18.74
C ALA A 148 0.56 -4.32 18.19
N THR A 149 0.83 -5.58 18.53
CA THR A 149 1.97 -6.32 18.00
C THR A 149 1.83 -6.58 16.50
N ALA A 150 0.63 -6.97 16.03
CA ALA A 150 0.35 -7.18 14.62
C ALA A 150 0.57 -5.90 13.81
N GLN A 151 -0.01 -4.78 14.25
CA GLN A 151 0.14 -3.50 13.59
C GLN A 151 1.60 -3.06 13.51
N ASN A 152 2.35 -3.18 14.61
CA ASN A 152 3.75 -2.79 14.61
C ASN A 152 4.65 -3.73 13.81
N VAL A 153 4.52 -5.04 14.00
CA VAL A 153 5.44 -6.02 13.40
C VAL A 153 5.15 -6.19 11.92
N LEU A 154 3.91 -6.50 11.56
CA LEU A 154 3.56 -6.82 10.17
C LEU A 154 3.68 -5.59 9.26
N PHE A 155 3.26 -4.41 9.75
CA PHE A 155 3.39 -3.18 8.98
C PHE A 155 4.85 -2.76 8.79
N ASN A 156 5.68 -2.89 9.82
CA ASN A 156 7.10 -2.55 9.72
C ASN A 156 7.90 -3.57 8.89
N LEU A 157 7.53 -4.85 8.88
CA LEU A 157 8.08 -5.82 7.93
C LEU A 157 7.76 -5.40 6.48
N GLY A 158 6.51 -5.03 6.21
CA GLY A 158 6.12 -4.49 4.90
C GLY A 158 6.87 -3.21 4.54
N ARG A 159 7.07 -2.32 5.51
CA ARG A 159 7.86 -1.09 5.31
C ARG A 159 9.32 -1.38 5.00
N ALA A 160 9.93 -2.37 5.66
CA ALA A 160 11.30 -2.78 5.39
C ALA A 160 11.45 -3.31 3.95
N VAL A 161 10.54 -4.16 3.50
CA VAL A 161 10.50 -4.64 2.10
C VAL A 161 10.24 -3.47 1.13
N GLY A 162 9.26 -2.62 1.44
CA GLY A 162 8.89 -1.46 0.63
C GLY A 162 10.01 -0.44 0.47
N GLY A 163 10.91 -0.35 1.47
CA GLY A 163 12.08 0.52 1.41
C GLY A 163 13.05 0.23 0.26
N PHE A 164 13.00 -0.96 -0.32
CA PHE A 164 13.73 -1.29 -1.54
C PHE A 164 13.07 -0.73 -2.81
N GLY A 165 11.82 -0.26 -2.74
CA GLY A 165 11.07 0.27 -3.88
C GLY A 165 11.85 1.30 -4.71
N PRO A 166 12.38 2.38 -4.11
CA PRO A 166 13.14 3.38 -4.85
C PRO A 166 14.38 2.82 -5.54
N VAL A 167 15.07 1.86 -4.93
CA VAL A 167 16.27 1.22 -5.51
C VAL A 167 15.89 0.41 -6.74
N VAL A 168 14.84 -0.41 -6.64
CA VAL A 168 14.36 -1.25 -7.75
C VAL A 168 13.82 -0.39 -8.89
N VAL A 169 12.96 0.60 -8.57
CA VAL A 169 12.42 1.54 -9.57
C VAL A 169 13.57 2.27 -10.27
N GLY A 170 14.55 2.76 -9.51
CA GLY A 170 15.72 3.45 -10.04
C GLY A 170 16.55 2.57 -10.97
N ALA A 171 16.78 1.33 -10.61
CA ALA A 171 17.50 0.36 -11.45
C ALA A 171 16.77 0.10 -12.77
N ILE A 172 15.44 -0.05 -12.73
CA ILE A 172 14.63 -0.27 -13.95
C ILE A 172 14.63 1.00 -14.82
N VAL A 173 14.51 2.18 -14.22
CA VAL A 173 14.58 3.46 -14.95
C VAL A 173 15.93 3.61 -15.66
N SER A 174 17.02 3.23 -14.98
CA SER A 174 18.38 3.33 -15.54
C SER A 174 18.65 2.31 -16.65
N ALA A 175 18.08 1.10 -16.53
CA ALA A 175 18.31 0.02 -17.49
C ALA A 175 17.37 0.07 -18.72
N TYR A 176 16.17 0.60 -18.54
CA TYR A 176 15.13 0.60 -19.58
C TYR A 176 14.51 2.00 -19.74
N SER A 177 13.39 2.25 -19.06
CA SER A 177 12.70 3.54 -19.11
C SER A 177 11.84 3.75 -17.88
N PHE A 178 11.43 5.01 -17.68
CA PHE A 178 10.47 5.36 -16.62
C PHE A 178 9.11 4.67 -16.82
N SER A 179 8.59 4.65 -18.05
CA SER A 179 7.32 3.99 -18.35
C SER A 179 7.33 2.51 -18.00
N ILE A 180 8.43 1.82 -18.29
CA ILE A 180 8.60 0.40 -17.92
C ILE A 180 8.66 0.25 -16.39
N ALA A 181 9.39 1.11 -15.71
CA ALA A 181 9.50 1.07 -14.25
C ALA A 181 8.13 1.29 -13.56
N ILE A 182 7.33 2.23 -14.06
CA ILE A 182 5.98 2.45 -13.54
C ILE A 182 5.05 1.28 -13.90
N ALA A 183 5.09 0.77 -15.12
CA ALA A 183 4.30 -0.40 -15.52
C ALA A 183 4.65 -1.65 -14.69
N PHE A 184 5.90 -1.80 -14.27
CA PHE A 184 6.32 -2.87 -13.37
C PHE A 184 5.59 -2.82 -12.02
N LEU A 185 5.29 -1.63 -11.50
CA LEU A 185 4.50 -1.49 -10.28
C LEU A 185 3.08 -2.07 -10.45
N ALA A 186 2.50 -2.00 -11.64
CA ALA A 186 1.20 -2.63 -11.90
C ALA A 186 1.25 -4.15 -11.70
N VAL A 187 2.33 -4.81 -12.08
CA VAL A 187 2.54 -6.25 -11.85
C VAL A 187 2.57 -6.56 -10.35
N ILE A 188 3.23 -5.73 -9.55
CA ILE A 188 3.29 -5.89 -8.09
C ILE A 188 1.88 -5.77 -7.49
N TYR A 189 1.05 -4.85 -7.95
CA TYR A 189 -0.35 -4.74 -7.48
C TYR A 189 -1.24 -5.90 -7.94
N VAL A 190 -0.95 -6.53 -9.08
CA VAL A 190 -1.62 -7.80 -9.46
C VAL A 190 -1.25 -8.92 -8.48
N ILE A 191 0.01 -9.02 -8.09
CA ILE A 191 0.44 -9.96 -7.04
C ILE A 191 -0.28 -9.67 -5.72
N ASP A 192 -0.45 -8.41 -5.38
CA ASP A 192 -1.19 -7.96 -4.21
C ASP A 192 -2.66 -8.41 -4.25
N MET A 193 -3.32 -8.28 -5.41
CA MET A 193 -4.68 -8.78 -5.61
C MET A 193 -4.76 -10.30 -5.40
N VAL A 194 -3.83 -11.05 -5.95
CA VAL A 194 -3.76 -12.51 -5.77
C VAL A 194 -3.59 -12.85 -4.29
N ALA A 195 -2.68 -12.19 -3.59
CA ALA A 195 -2.48 -12.37 -2.16
C ALA A 195 -3.76 -12.04 -1.36
N THR A 196 -4.45 -10.95 -1.71
CA THR A 196 -5.71 -10.56 -1.07
C THR A 196 -6.78 -11.63 -1.26
N VAL A 197 -6.93 -12.18 -2.47
CA VAL A 197 -7.93 -13.22 -2.76
C VAL A 197 -7.67 -14.47 -1.94
N PHE A 198 -6.44 -14.93 -1.88
CA PHE A 198 -6.11 -16.25 -1.30
C PHE A 198 -5.71 -16.21 0.17
N LEU A 199 -5.15 -15.11 0.67
CA LEU A 199 -4.56 -15.04 2.00
C LEU A 199 -5.36 -14.20 2.99
N VAL A 200 -6.14 -13.22 2.52
CA VAL A 200 -6.90 -12.31 3.38
C VAL A 200 -8.35 -12.79 3.48
N PRO A 201 -8.86 -13.08 4.69
CA PRO A 201 -10.27 -13.42 4.88
C PRO A 201 -11.15 -12.16 4.81
N GLU A 202 -12.44 -12.35 4.50
CA GLU A 202 -13.43 -11.30 4.74
C GLU A 202 -13.77 -11.27 6.23
N LEU A 203 -13.68 -10.10 6.82
CA LEU A 203 -13.85 -9.91 8.27
C LEU A 203 -15.06 -9.02 8.61
N LYS A 204 -15.84 -8.62 7.61
CA LYS A 204 -17.02 -7.76 7.83
C LYS A 204 -17.99 -8.42 8.79
N GLY A 205 -18.38 -7.68 9.84
CA GLY A 205 -19.34 -8.16 10.85
C GLY A 205 -18.76 -9.09 11.90
N LYS A 206 -17.46 -9.33 11.91
CA LYS A 206 -16.81 -10.07 12.99
C LYS A 206 -16.72 -9.20 14.23
N GLU A 207 -17.28 -9.66 15.34
CA GLU A 207 -17.14 -8.96 16.62
C GLU A 207 -15.67 -8.91 17.04
N LEU A 208 -15.27 -7.77 17.57
CA LEU A 208 -13.92 -7.57 18.10
C LEU A 208 -13.78 -8.32 19.43
N SER A 209 -13.01 -9.39 19.44
CA SER A 209 -12.70 -10.19 20.64
C SER A 209 -11.50 -9.64 21.40
#